data_2b096903423e1ae87a1c6e0f334145a9
#
_entry.id   2b096903423e1ae87a1c6e0f334145a9
#
_cell.length_a   1.000
_cell.length_b   1.000
_cell.length_c   1.000
_cell.angle_alpha   90.00
_cell.angle_beta   90.00
_cell.angle_gamma   90.00
#
_symmetry.space_group_name_H-M   'P 1'
#
loop_
_entity.id
_entity.type
_entity.pdbx_description
1 polymer ?
#
loop_
_entity_poly.entity_id
_entity_poly.type
_entity_poly.pdbx_seq_one_letter_code
_entity_poly.pdbx_strand_id
1 'polypeptide(L)'
;MENKKLLMVTMNKGQMKIGKGTGSINVFETYNIAKILEKQGYDVTVATTVNTDIAVAYDKLNVNSFNKILVMNALVDFPGGEENKMIDAMFRFLKPYKGPIYNILVDLAIPFKQLYPLVKDKKWNKYKSAEEINLDNEFIILSQSPNKEEVKRIYANSGIKIKDIRYVPFNEWILHTNEFVENTGEVDLIMGTSFRGGRRKQKYTDYFLRRNDITVELFGSIKESHFKGITTPNNVTFTPKLKDVSKVMEKNATGFATVIIGDSNYNNNIITLRFAESLLSNCVTFIDDDFDRQHKVYPNIPFMYVKNGDDLERKIKYLKSNPKFHKVILEVQHKKVEEMRENNFPKLLSDALI
;
A
#
# COMPACT_ATOMS: atom_id res chain seq x y z
N MET A 1 24.83 16.75 -18.08
CA MET A 1 24.05 16.23 -16.93
C MET A 1 24.51 14.81 -16.69
N GLU A 2 25.02 14.50 -15.52
CA GLU A 2 25.40 13.15 -15.16
C GLU A 2 24.17 12.24 -15.25
N ASN A 3 24.29 11.15 -16.01
CA ASN A 3 23.19 10.20 -16.22
C ASN A 3 22.88 9.54 -14.87
N LYS A 4 21.75 9.87 -14.24
CA LYS A 4 21.37 9.42 -12.91
C LYS A 4 20.87 7.97 -12.97
N LYS A 5 21.79 7.01 -13.13
CA LYS A 5 21.46 5.58 -13.17
C LYS A 5 20.94 5.10 -11.83
N LEU A 6 19.68 4.71 -11.81
CA LEU A 6 18.97 4.22 -10.63
C LEU A 6 18.58 2.77 -10.82
N LEU A 7 18.95 1.93 -9.87
CA LEU A 7 18.48 0.56 -9.78
C LEU A 7 17.32 0.47 -8.80
N MET A 8 16.15 0.06 -9.27
CA MET A 8 15.03 -0.32 -8.40
C MET A 8 15.04 -1.82 -8.18
N VAL A 9 15.21 -2.25 -6.93
CA VAL A 9 15.27 -3.66 -6.56
C VAL A 9 13.95 -4.07 -5.93
N THR A 10 13.31 -5.10 -6.49
CA THR A 10 12.05 -5.63 -5.98
C THR A 10 12.11 -7.14 -5.81
N MET A 11 11.43 -7.63 -4.79
CA MET A 11 11.19 -9.06 -4.59
C MET A 11 9.84 -9.42 -5.17
N ASN A 12 9.80 -10.01 -6.35
CA ASN A 12 8.56 -10.48 -6.91
C ASN A 12 8.66 -11.93 -7.37
N LYS A 13 7.72 -12.75 -6.96
CA LYS A 13 7.63 -14.18 -7.32
C LYS A 13 7.05 -14.40 -8.71
N GLY A 14 6.38 -13.43 -9.25
CA GLY A 14 5.58 -13.58 -10.45
C GLY A 14 6.26 -13.04 -11.68
N GLN A 15 5.80 -13.52 -12.81
CA GLN A 15 6.07 -12.87 -14.07
C GLN A 15 5.55 -11.43 -14.00
N MET A 16 6.44 -10.46 -13.95
CA MET A 16 6.10 -9.05 -14.03
C MET A 16 5.68 -8.75 -15.46
N LYS A 17 4.42 -9.04 -15.80
CA LYS A 17 3.82 -8.73 -17.11
C LYS A 17 2.82 -7.60 -16.95
N ILE A 18 3.02 -6.52 -17.69
CA ILE A 18 2.06 -5.43 -17.78
C ILE A 18 0.87 -5.92 -18.60
N GLY A 19 -0.33 -5.66 -18.11
CA GLY A 19 -1.57 -5.92 -18.86
C GLY A 19 -2.01 -7.37 -18.98
N LYS A 20 -1.35 -8.32 -18.32
CA LYS A 20 -1.79 -9.72 -18.26
C LYS A 20 -1.80 -10.24 -16.84
N GLY A 21 -2.88 -9.94 -16.10
CA GLY A 21 -3.28 -10.72 -14.94
C GLY A 21 -2.24 -10.94 -13.84
N THR A 22 -1.27 -10.05 -13.70
CA THR A 22 -0.33 -10.10 -12.59
C THR A 22 -1.04 -9.55 -11.37
N GLY A 23 -1.79 -10.35 -10.67
CA GLY A 23 -2.53 -9.95 -9.48
C GLY A 23 -1.65 -9.49 -8.30
N SER A 24 -0.51 -8.88 -8.58
CA SER A 24 0.41 -8.32 -7.59
C SER A 24 0.44 -6.81 -7.73
N ILE A 25 -0.05 -6.13 -6.71
CA ILE A 25 0.03 -4.67 -6.60
C ILE A 25 1.48 -4.18 -6.65
N ASN A 26 2.42 -4.95 -6.12
CA ASN A 26 3.85 -4.58 -6.08
C ASN A 26 4.46 -4.42 -7.46
N VAL A 27 3.98 -5.17 -8.45
CA VAL A 27 4.44 -5.02 -9.85
C VAL A 27 3.94 -3.74 -10.45
N PHE A 28 2.64 -3.50 -10.29
CA PHE A 28 1.98 -2.29 -10.79
C PHE A 28 2.58 -1.04 -10.15
N GLU A 29 2.77 -1.07 -8.84
CA GLU A 29 3.41 -0.03 -8.05
C GLU A 29 4.85 0.23 -8.52
N THR A 30 5.69 -0.81 -8.61
CA THR A 30 7.09 -0.69 -9.05
C THR A 30 7.18 -0.08 -10.44
N TYR A 31 6.35 -0.53 -11.38
CA TYR A 31 6.31 0.00 -12.74
C TYR A 31 5.96 1.49 -12.77
N ASN A 32 4.90 1.89 -12.08
CA ASN A 32 4.46 3.29 -12.08
C ASN A 32 5.47 4.22 -11.41
N ILE A 33 6.12 3.78 -10.33
CA ILE A 33 7.17 4.55 -9.67
C ILE A 33 8.41 4.66 -10.55
N ALA A 34 8.79 3.60 -11.27
CA ALA A 34 9.86 3.70 -12.25
C ALA A 34 9.55 4.76 -13.31
N LYS A 35 8.32 4.79 -13.85
CA LYS A 35 7.87 5.81 -14.80
C LYS A 35 7.87 7.23 -14.22
N ILE A 36 7.51 7.39 -12.96
CA ILE A 36 7.60 8.69 -12.27
C ILE A 36 9.06 9.15 -12.21
N LEU A 37 9.97 8.27 -11.82
CA LEU A 37 11.39 8.59 -11.69
C LEU A 37 12.06 8.85 -13.05
N GLU A 38 11.68 8.11 -14.10
CA GLU A 38 12.11 8.40 -15.47
C GLU A 38 11.73 9.82 -15.91
N LYS A 39 10.50 10.25 -15.61
CA LYS A 39 10.04 11.63 -15.86
C LYS A 39 10.82 12.68 -15.04
N GLN A 40 11.43 12.29 -13.92
CA GLN A 40 12.32 13.14 -13.12
C GLN A 40 13.78 13.09 -13.58
N GLY A 41 14.06 12.46 -14.72
CA GLY A 41 15.39 12.41 -15.35
C GLY A 41 16.31 11.30 -14.84
N TYR A 42 15.77 10.28 -14.18
CA TYR A 42 16.53 9.06 -13.86
C TYR A 42 16.53 8.06 -15.04
N ASP A 43 17.67 7.39 -15.24
CA ASP A 43 17.77 6.20 -16.07
C ASP A 43 17.50 4.99 -15.16
N VAL A 44 16.25 4.48 -15.21
CA VAL A 44 15.76 3.50 -14.23
C VAL A 44 15.86 2.09 -14.80
N THR A 45 16.55 1.23 -14.07
CA THR A 45 16.52 -0.23 -14.29
C THR A 45 15.79 -0.91 -13.13
N VAL A 46 14.78 -1.72 -13.42
CA VAL A 46 14.11 -2.55 -12.42
C VAL A 46 14.79 -3.92 -12.39
N ALA A 47 15.13 -4.40 -11.18
CA ALA A 47 15.78 -5.69 -10.97
C ALA A 47 14.94 -6.61 -10.07
N THR A 48 14.91 -7.90 -10.44
CA THR A 48 14.25 -8.96 -9.66
C THR A 48 15.01 -10.29 -9.81
N THR A 49 14.48 -11.37 -9.26
CA THR A 49 15.12 -12.70 -9.32
C THR A 49 15.07 -13.35 -10.71
N VAL A 50 14.18 -12.92 -11.58
CA VAL A 50 13.97 -13.48 -12.93
C VAL A 50 13.72 -12.39 -13.96
N ASN A 51 14.10 -12.61 -15.21
CA ASN A 51 13.77 -11.70 -16.30
C ASN A 51 12.28 -11.66 -16.56
N THR A 52 11.78 -10.46 -16.82
CA THR A 52 10.39 -10.20 -17.17
C THR A 52 10.32 -9.07 -18.20
N ASP A 53 9.12 -8.70 -18.62
CA ASP A 53 8.91 -7.61 -19.59
C ASP A 53 9.36 -6.24 -19.04
N ILE A 54 9.44 -6.08 -17.71
CA ILE A 54 9.76 -4.79 -17.05
C ILE A 54 10.93 -4.86 -16.08
N ALA A 55 11.54 -6.02 -15.89
CA ALA A 55 12.63 -6.19 -14.93
C ALA A 55 13.69 -7.17 -15.44
N VAL A 56 14.92 -6.90 -15.10
CA VAL A 56 16.11 -7.71 -15.43
C VAL A 56 16.48 -8.58 -14.23
N ALA A 57 16.90 -9.82 -14.48
CA ALA A 57 17.36 -10.70 -13.41
C ALA A 57 18.68 -10.21 -12.79
N TYR A 58 18.86 -10.43 -11.47
CA TYR A 58 20.04 -9.99 -10.72
C TYR A 58 21.36 -10.49 -11.32
N ASP A 59 21.40 -11.72 -11.82
CA ASP A 59 22.60 -12.35 -12.39
C ASP A 59 23.07 -11.71 -13.72
N LYS A 60 22.23 -10.88 -14.32
CA LYS A 60 22.55 -10.15 -15.56
C LYS A 60 22.99 -8.70 -15.31
N LEU A 61 23.07 -8.28 -14.08
CA LEU A 61 23.37 -6.89 -13.72
C LEU A 61 24.65 -6.80 -12.89
N ASN A 62 25.42 -5.75 -13.16
CA ASN A 62 26.50 -5.32 -12.27
C ASN A 62 25.95 -4.20 -11.37
N VAL A 63 25.74 -4.50 -10.08
CA VAL A 63 25.18 -3.56 -9.11
C VAL A 63 26.01 -2.27 -8.97
N ASN A 64 27.32 -2.34 -9.19
CA ASN A 64 28.23 -1.19 -9.11
C ASN A 64 28.18 -0.27 -10.34
N SER A 65 27.42 -0.63 -11.39
CA SER A 65 27.20 0.26 -12.54
C SER A 65 26.13 1.32 -12.29
N PHE A 66 25.46 1.29 -11.12
CA PHE A 66 24.41 2.22 -10.75
C PHE A 66 24.89 3.24 -9.73
N ASN A 67 24.39 4.48 -9.87
CA ASN A 67 24.70 5.56 -8.93
C ASN A 67 23.91 5.44 -7.64
N LYS A 68 22.69 4.90 -7.71
CA LYS A 68 21.75 4.77 -6.58
C LYS A 68 20.99 3.46 -6.65
N ILE A 69 20.63 2.95 -5.49
CA ILE A 69 19.79 1.75 -5.35
C ILE A 69 18.58 2.07 -4.50
N LEU A 70 17.38 1.80 -5.02
CA LEU A 70 16.12 1.92 -4.33
C LEU A 70 15.51 0.53 -4.14
N VAL A 71 15.38 0.10 -2.90
CA VAL A 71 14.81 -1.19 -2.53
C VAL A 71 13.36 -1.03 -2.14
N MET A 72 12.49 -1.79 -2.81
CA MET A 72 11.04 -1.78 -2.60
C MET A 72 10.65 -2.83 -1.56
N ASN A 73 10.22 -2.41 -0.38
CA ASN A 73 9.68 -3.27 0.69
C ASN A 73 10.57 -4.43 1.19
N ALA A 74 11.88 -4.35 1.06
CA ALA A 74 12.72 -5.51 1.20
C ALA A 74 13.34 -5.72 2.58
N LEU A 75 13.27 -4.76 3.49
CA LEU A 75 13.85 -4.88 4.84
C LEU A 75 12.82 -5.30 5.88
N VAL A 76 11.82 -6.05 5.46
CA VAL A 76 10.80 -6.62 6.33
C VAL A 76 10.80 -8.13 6.20
N ASP A 77 10.50 -8.80 7.30
CA ASP A 77 10.40 -10.26 7.30
C ASP A 77 9.14 -10.71 6.57
N PHE A 78 9.31 -11.61 5.60
CA PHE A 78 8.21 -12.22 4.88
C PHE A 78 8.11 -13.71 5.24
N PRO A 79 6.94 -14.15 5.65
CA PRO A 79 6.71 -15.53 5.98
C PRO A 79 6.64 -16.44 4.74
N GLY A 80 7.56 -17.40 4.62
CA GLY A 80 7.47 -18.47 3.65
C GLY A 80 8.81 -18.91 3.03
N GLY A 81 8.99 -20.23 2.82
CA GLY A 81 10.27 -20.81 2.42
C GLY A 81 10.83 -20.37 1.06
N GLU A 82 9.97 -19.98 0.10
CA GLU A 82 10.42 -19.48 -1.20
C GLU A 82 10.80 -18.00 -1.16
N GLU A 83 10.09 -17.20 -0.35
CA GLU A 83 10.41 -15.80 -0.11
C GLU A 83 11.80 -15.63 0.47
N ASN A 84 12.21 -16.54 1.37
CA ASN A 84 13.56 -16.53 1.94
C ASN A 84 14.65 -16.70 0.87
N LYS A 85 14.42 -17.53 -0.16
CA LYS A 85 15.37 -17.68 -1.28
C LYS A 85 15.50 -16.40 -2.12
N MET A 86 14.40 -15.65 -2.27
CA MET A 86 14.39 -14.40 -3.01
C MET A 86 15.10 -13.29 -2.24
N ILE A 87 14.87 -13.20 -0.94
CA ILE A 87 15.60 -12.30 -0.03
C ILE A 87 17.09 -12.59 -0.08
N ASP A 88 17.49 -13.86 -0.02
CA ASP A 88 18.85 -14.33 -0.16
C ASP A 88 19.52 -13.86 -1.46
N ALA A 89 18.85 -14.09 -2.57
CA ALA A 89 19.34 -13.68 -3.89
C ALA A 89 19.52 -12.17 -3.97
N MET A 90 18.56 -11.41 -3.44
CA MET A 90 18.63 -9.95 -3.42
C MET A 90 19.81 -9.46 -2.56
N PHE A 91 19.99 -9.98 -1.35
CA PHE A 91 21.09 -9.55 -0.48
C PHE A 91 22.46 -9.93 -1.05
N ARG A 92 22.58 -11.12 -1.65
CA ARG A 92 23.83 -11.49 -2.37
C ARG A 92 24.13 -10.55 -3.53
N PHE A 93 23.10 -10.15 -4.27
CA PHE A 93 23.21 -9.18 -5.34
C PHE A 93 23.64 -7.80 -4.85
N LEU A 94 23.08 -7.33 -3.72
CA LEU A 94 23.38 -6.02 -3.16
C LEU A 94 24.72 -5.93 -2.45
N LYS A 95 25.25 -7.04 -1.94
CA LYS A 95 26.48 -7.10 -1.13
C LYS A 95 27.71 -6.41 -1.73
N PRO A 96 28.00 -6.48 -3.05
CA PRO A 96 29.14 -5.80 -3.65
C PRO A 96 28.99 -4.27 -3.71
N TYR A 97 27.78 -3.73 -3.62
CA TYR A 97 27.52 -2.30 -3.70
C TYR A 97 28.11 -1.57 -2.48
N LYS A 98 28.75 -0.42 -2.70
CA LYS A 98 29.44 0.33 -1.62
C LYS A 98 28.74 1.63 -1.25
N GLY A 99 27.75 2.05 -2.02
CA GLY A 99 26.98 3.26 -1.73
C GLY A 99 25.85 3.04 -0.73
N PRO A 100 25.15 4.10 -0.34
CA PRO A 100 23.94 4.01 0.49
C PRO A 100 22.80 3.36 -0.30
N ILE A 101 22.00 2.57 0.41
CA ILE A 101 20.80 1.92 -0.14
C ILE A 101 19.58 2.67 0.37
N TYR A 102 18.75 3.15 -0.55
CA TYR A 102 17.45 3.71 -0.23
C TYR A 102 16.44 2.58 -0.07
N ASN A 103 15.69 2.59 1.03
CA ASN A 103 14.67 1.59 1.27
C ASN A 103 13.31 2.23 1.54
N ILE A 104 12.30 1.83 0.79
CA ILE A 104 10.93 2.31 0.99
C ILE A 104 10.29 1.55 2.14
N LEU A 105 9.77 2.28 3.11
CA LEU A 105 8.95 1.79 4.21
C LEU A 105 7.50 2.23 3.98
N VAL A 106 6.72 1.40 3.31
CA VAL A 106 5.30 1.67 2.98
C VAL A 106 4.41 1.53 4.19
N ASP A 107 4.63 0.49 4.99
CA ASP A 107 3.96 0.26 6.27
C ASP A 107 4.96 0.37 7.40
N LEU A 108 4.49 0.65 8.61
CA LEU A 108 5.29 0.53 9.84
C LEU A 108 5.49 -0.97 10.16
N ALA A 109 6.16 -1.64 9.24
CA ALA A 109 6.43 -3.06 9.36
C ALA A 109 7.52 -3.33 10.41
N ILE A 110 7.42 -4.47 11.07
CA ILE A 110 8.39 -4.89 12.08
C ILE A 110 9.62 -5.45 11.36
N PRO A 111 10.82 -4.87 11.57
CA PRO A 111 12.05 -5.39 10.99
C PRO A 111 12.44 -6.77 11.53
N PHE A 112 13.27 -7.48 10.80
CA PHE A 112 13.74 -8.85 11.07
C PHE A 112 13.92 -9.22 12.54
N LYS A 113 14.70 -8.47 13.28
CA LYS A 113 15.07 -8.79 14.66
C LYS A 113 13.91 -8.77 15.66
N GLN A 114 12.85 -8.03 15.35
CA GLN A 114 11.68 -7.93 16.23
C GLN A 114 10.70 -9.07 16.03
N LEU A 115 10.60 -9.63 14.83
CA LEU A 115 9.74 -10.79 14.56
C LEU A 115 10.35 -12.10 15.03
N TYR A 116 11.68 -12.20 15.05
CA TYR A 116 12.36 -13.42 15.42
C TYR A 116 12.01 -13.96 16.82
N PRO A 117 11.92 -13.17 17.89
CA PRO A 117 11.50 -13.66 19.20
C PRO A 117 10.02 -14.08 19.27
N LEU A 118 9.17 -13.52 18.40
CA LEU A 118 7.74 -13.79 18.39
C LEU A 118 7.39 -15.03 17.55
N VAL A 119 8.21 -15.35 16.55
CA VAL A 119 8.00 -16.47 15.64
C VAL A 119 8.90 -17.64 16.06
N LYS A 120 8.44 -18.43 17.04
CA LYS A 120 9.14 -19.65 17.49
C LYS A 120 9.12 -20.79 16.46
N ASP A 121 8.50 -20.61 15.32
CA ASP A 121 8.34 -21.67 14.32
C ASP A 121 9.58 -21.75 13.40
N LYS A 122 10.30 -22.87 13.51
CA LYS A 122 11.58 -23.16 12.86
C LYS A 122 11.57 -23.06 11.32
N LYS A 123 10.41 -22.96 10.69
CA LYS A 123 10.27 -22.85 9.23
C LYS A 123 10.65 -21.46 8.67
N TRP A 124 10.79 -20.47 9.55
CA TRP A 124 10.97 -19.05 9.20
C TRP A 124 12.41 -18.56 9.35
N ASN A 125 13.33 -19.42 9.70
CA ASN A 125 14.62 -19.08 10.31
C ASN A 125 15.81 -19.16 9.38
N LYS A 126 15.81 -18.49 8.21
CA LYS A 126 17.07 -18.44 7.46
C LYS A 126 17.94 -17.24 7.86
N TYR A 127 17.33 -16.09 8.19
CA TYR A 127 18.07 -14.89 8.61
C TYR A 127 17.58 -14.39 9.97
N LYS A 128 18.49 -14.36 10.94
CA LYS A 128 18.22 -13.95 12.31
C LYS A 128 18.45 -12.46 12.54
N SER A 129 19.25 -11.80 11.67
CA SER A 129 19.57 -10.38 11.77
C SER A 129 20.20 -9.84 10.50
N ALA A 130 20.31 -8.52 10.40
CA ALA A 130 21.03 -7.87 9.30
C ALA A 130 22.52 -8.25 9.27
N GLU A 131 23.12 -8.55 10.44
CA GLU A 131 24.50 -9.00 10.51
C GLU A 131 24.71 -10.35 9.81
N GLU A 132 23.75 -11.29 9.87
CA GLU A 132 23.86 -12.58 9.20
C GLU A 132 23.84 -12.47 7.69
N ILE A 133 23.19 -11.47 7.11
CA ILE A 133 23.23 -11.20 5.69
C ILE A 133 24.48 -10.41 5.28
N ASN A 134 25.26 -9.93 6.27
CA ASN A 134 26.52 -9.23 6.09
C ASN A 134 26.46 -8.09 5.08
N LEU A 135 25.43 -7.21 5.25
CA LEU A 135 25.31 -5.95 4.53
C LEU A 135 25.96 -4.85 5.38
N ASP A 136 27.11 -4.36 4.90
CA ASP A 136 27.81 -3.25 5.53
C ASP A 136 27.27 -1.88 5.10
N ASN A 137 26.29 -1.87 4.22
CA ASN A 137 25.74 -0.66 3.65
C ASN A 137 25.01 0.19 4.70
N GLU A 138 25.09 1.49 4.52
CA GLU A 138 24.22 2.45 5.17
C GLU A 138 22.86 2.51 4.44
N PHE A 139 21.77 2.60 5.19
CA PHE A 139 20.43 2.69 4.66
C PHE A 139 19.84 4.08 4.86
N ILE A 140 19.21 4.60 3.82
CA ILE A 140 18.35 5.78 3.88
C ILE A 140 16.92 5.29 3.79
N ILE A 141 16.15 5.46 4.87
CA ILE A 141 14.77 4.98 4.94
C ILE A 141 13.83 6.05 4.38
N LEU A 142 13.10 5.72 3.33
CA LEU A 142 12.03 6.54 2.77
C LEU A 142 10.72 6.12 3.42
N SER A 143 10.24 6.92 4.36
CA SER A 143 9.10 6.56 5.22
C SER A 143 7.87 7.40 4.91
N GLN A 144 6.69 6.77 4.91
CA GLN A 144 5.42 7.46 4.89
C GLN A 144 5.08 8.14 6.22
N SER A 145 5.70 7.71 7.33
CA SER A 145 5.54 8.41 8.60
C SER A 145 6.48 9.61 8.67
N PRO A 146 5.95 10.81 8.97
CA PRO A 146 6.79 11.98 9.24
C PRO A 146 7.52 11.88 10.59
N ASN A 147 7.14 10.93 11.44
CA ASN A 147 7.73 10.74 12.77
C ASN A 147 9.03 9.91 12.68
N LYS A 148 10.15 10.59 12.48
CA LYS A 148 11.47 9.95 12.39
C LYS A 148 11.86 9.12 13.62
N GLU A 149 11.45 9.54 14.80
CA GLU A 149 11.78 8.83 16.05
C GLU A 149 11.04 7.49 16.14
N GLU A 150 9.80 7.43 15.66
CA GLU A 150 9.07 6.17 15.57
C GLU A 150 9.74 5.21 14.58
N VAL A 151 10.15 5.71 13.42
CA VAL A 151 10.88 4.91 12.42
C VAL A 151 12.20 4.41 13.01
N LYS A 152 12.99 5.26 13.68
CA LYS A 152 14.21 4.83 14.37
C LYS A 152 13.93 3.73 15.40
N ARG A 153 12.86 3.87 16.19
CA ARG A 153 12.47 2.87 17.19
C ARG A 153 12.15 1.51 16.56
N ILE A 154 11.47 1.52 15.40
CA ILE A 154 11.17 0.30 14.65
C ILE A 154 12.45 -0.45 14.25
N TYR A 155 13.47 0.30 13.83
CA TYR A 155 14.74 -0.28 13.38
C TYR A 155 15.80 -0.47 14.48
N ALA A 156 15.56 0.01 15.71
CA ALA A 156 16.57 0.06 16.77
C ALA A 156 17.29 -1.28 17.06
N ASN A 157 16.58 -2.40 16.88
CA ASN A 157 17.11 -3.74 17.13
C ASN A 157 17.32 -4.55 15.84
N SER A 158 17.28 -3.93 14.66
CA SER A 158 17.41 -4.64 13.39
C SER A 158 18.85 -4.96 12.99
N GLY A 159 19.83 -4.28 13.60
CA GLY A 159 21.23 -4.32 13.16
C GLY A 159 21.53 -3.55 11.87
N ILE A 160 20.53 -2.87 11.30
CA ILE A 160 20.67 -2.07 10.07
C ILE A 160 21.30 -0.72 10.42
N LYS A 161 22.32 -0.32 9.67
CA LYS A 161 22.97 1.01 9.81
C LYS A 161 22.13 2.07 9.11
N ILE A 162 21.30 2.80 9.85
CA ILE A 162 20.49 3.89 9.28
C ILE A 162 21.31 5.15 9.24
N LYS A 163 21.51 5.69 8.02
CA LYS A 163 22.16 6.97 7.78
C LYS A 163 21.20 8.15 7.91
N ASP A 164 20.00 8.00 7.36
CA ASP A 164 18.97 9.04 7.35
C ASP A 164 17.57 8.45 7.23
N ILE A 165 16.58 9.24 7.64
CA ILE A 165 15.16 8.94 7.46
C ILE A 165 14.51 10.13 6.77
N ARG A 166 13.89 9.90 5.62
CA ARG A 166 13.25 10.91 4.78
C ARG A 166 11.77 10.62 4.64
N TYR A 167 10.97 11.66 4.76
CA TYR A 167 9.53 11.54 4.54
C TYR A 167 9.23 11.51 3.05
N VAL A 168 8.46 10.49 2.64
CA VAL A 168 7.91 10.36 1.29
C VAL A 168 6.51 9.78 1.40
N PRO A 169 5.45 10.49 0.98
CA PRO A 169 4.07 10.03 1.04
C PRO A 169 3.81 8.97 -0.04
N PHE A 170 4.39 7.81 0.14
CA PHE A 170 4.57 6.80 -0.91
C PHE A 170 3.27 6.37 -1.58
N ASN A 171 2.18 6.20 -0.83
CA ASN A 171 0.89 5.78 -1.39
C ASN A 171 0.22 6.85 -2.28
N GLU A 172 0.77 8.07 -2.33
CA GLU A 172 0.26 9.13 -3.21
C GLU A 172 0.69 8.95 -4.68
N TRP A 173 1.62 8.03 -4.99
CA TRP A 173 2.05 7.78 -6.38
C TRP A 173 0.87 7.58 -7.34
N ILE A 174 -0.20 6.91 -6.88
CA ILE A 174 -1.37 6.58 -7.70
C ILE A 174 -2.12 7.84 -8.17
N LEU A 175 -2.10 8.90 -7.37
CA LEU A 175 -2.73 10.19 -7.70
C LEU A 175 -2.03 10.90 -8.85
N HIS A 176 -0.74 10.58 -9.09
CA HIS A 176 0.09 11.17 -10.14
C HIS A 176 0.18 10.32 -11.41
N THR A 177 -0.44 9.16 -11.40
CA THR A 177 -0.41 8.22 -12.53
C THR A 177 -1.79 7.84 -13.05
N ASN A 178 -2.85 8.29 -12.36
CA ASN A 178 -4.23 7.95 -12.71
C ASN A 178 -5.14 9.16 -12.61
N GLU A 179 -6.18 9.17 -13.44
CA GLU A 179 -7.24 10.14 -13.44
C GLU A 179 -8.46 9.62 -12.68
N PHE A 180 -9.43 10.50 -12.45
CA PHE A 180 -10.72 10.12 -11.88
C PHE A 180 -11.48 9.15 -12.80
N VAL A 181 -12.06 8.11 -12.20
CA VAL A 181 -12.93 7.16 -12.89
C VAL A 181 -14.39 7.57 -12.67
N GLU A 182 -15.21 7.45 -13.69
CA GLU A 182 -16.63 7.69 -13.57
C GLU A 182 -17.29 6.67 -12.64
N ASN A 183 -18.06 7.15 -11.67
CA ASN A 183 -18.75 6.30 -10.70
C ASN A 183 -20.12 5.88 -11.25
N THR A 184 -20.40 4.57 -11.28
CA THR A 184 -21.67 4.00 -11.71
C THR A 184 -22.66 3.74 -10.58
N GLY A 185 -22.17 3.61 -9.35
CA GLY A 185 -23.01 3.45 -8.16
C GLY A 185 -23.95 2.23 -8.17
N GLU A 186 -23.55 1.13 -8.81
CA GLU A 186 -24.36 -0.10 -8.97
C GLU A 186 -24.66 -0.78 -7.63
N VAL A 187 -23.74 -0.67 -6.67
CA VAL A 187 -23.92 -1.17 -5.29
C VAL A 187 -23.77 -0.03 -4.29
N ASP A 188 -24.47 -0.11 -3.16
CA ASP A 188 -24.48 0.97 -2.16
C ASP A 188 -23.16 1.07 -1.42
N LEU A 189 -22.55 -0.07 -1.10
CA LEU A 189 -21.30 -0.15 -0.34
C LEU A 189 -20.36 -1.19 -0.93
N ILE A 190 -19.16 -0.77 -1.30
CA ILE A 190 -18.12 -1.65 -1.86
C ILE A 190 -16.83 -1.60 -1.04
N MET A 191 -16.11 -2.71 -0.98
CA MET A 191 -14.75 -2.71 -0.43
C MET A 191 -13.85 -3.78 -1.08
N GLY A 192 -12.75 -3.33 -1.65
CA GLY A 192 -11.65 -4.19 -2.07
C GLY A 192 -10.71 -4.54 -0.91
N THR A 193 -10.56 -5.82 -0.54
CA THR A 193 -9.76 -6.17 0.63
C THR A 193 -9.19 -7.59 0.61
N SER A 194 -8.17 -7.79 1.44
CA SER A 194 -7.73 -9.13 1.85
C SER A 194 -8.23 -9.40 3.26
N PHE A 195 -8.77 -10.60 3.48
CA PHE A 195 -9.26 -10.96 4.82
C PHE A 195 -8.12 -10.94 5.83
N ARG A 196 -8.40 -10.33 6.97
CA ARG A 196 -7.56 -10.42 8.17
C ARG A 196 -8.45 -10.74 9.37
N GLY A 197 -7.99 -11.65 10.22
CA GLY A 197 -8.68 -12.06 11.43
C GLY A 197 -8.72 -10.99 12.53
N GLY A 198 -9.07 -11.41 13.74
CA GLY A 198 -9.06 -10.55 14.94
C GLY A 198 -10.01 -9.35 14.84
N ARG A 199 -9.56 -8.19 15.28
CA ARG A 199 -10.35 -6.95 15.32
C ARG A 199 -10.89 -6.53 13.94
N ARG A 200 -10.13 -6.76 12.85
CA ARG A 200 -10.61 -6.48 11.50
C ARG A 200 -11.81 -7.34 11.10
N LYS A 201 -11.83 -8.62 11.50
CA LYS A 201 -13.01 -9.46 11.26
C LYS A 201 -14.26 -8.88 11.91
N GLN A 202 -14.15 -8.35 13.13
CA GLN A 202 -15.28 -7.71 13.83
C GLN A 202 -15.77 -6.48 13.05
N LYS A 203 -14.86 -5.63 12.56
CA LYS A 203 -15.20 -4.46 11.73
C LYS A 203 -15.84 -4.86 10.40
N TYR A 204 -15.32 -5.88 9.70
CA TYR A 204 -15.98 -6.39 8.50
C TYR A 204 -17.39 -6.89 8.78
N THR A 205 -17.59 -7.58 9.89
CA THR A 205 -18.92 -8.04 10.30
C THR A 205 -19.85 -6.87 10.55
N ASP A 206 -19.40 -5.87 11.27
CA ASP A 206 -20.22 -4.71 11.63
C ASP A 206 -20.53 -3.84 10.41
N TYR A 207 -19.53 -3.45 9.62
CA TYR A 207 -19.72 -2.55 8.50
C TYR A 207 -20.42 -3.18 7.29
N PHE A 208 -20.26 -4.47 7.05
CA PHE A 208 -20.69 -5.11 5.79
C PHE A 208 -21.70 -6.23 5.98
N LEU A 209 -21.56 -7.11 6.98
CA LEU A 209 -22.40 -8.31 7.08
C LEU A 209 -23.68 -8.11 7.93
N ARG A 210 -23.81 -6.98 8.60
CA ARG A 210 -25.00 -6.62 9.39
C ARG A 210 -25.86 -5.57 8.70
N ARG A 211 -25.75 -5.47 7.39
CA ARG A 211 -26.47 -4.48 6.58
C ARG A 211 -27.59 -5.18 5.84
N ASN A 212 -28.83 -4.80 6.11
CA ASN A 212 -30.00 -5.43 5.51
C ASN A 212 -30.66 -4.56 4.43
N ASP A 213 -30.49 -3.24 4.52
CA ASP A 213 -31.24 -2.28 3.71
C ASP A 213 -30.41 -1.64 2.59
N ILE A 214 -29.15 -2.02 2.45
CA ILE A 214 -28.25 -1.56 1.40
C ILE A 214 -27.55 -2.75 0.73
N THR A 215 -27.24 -2.64 -0.54
CA THR A 215 -26.47 -3.65 -1.27
C THR A 215 -24.99 -3.50 -0.93
N VAL A 216 -24.32 -4.64 -0.71
CA VAL A 216 -22.92 -4.69 -0.29
C VAL A 216 -22.11 -5.60 -1.19
N GLU A 217 -20.94 -5.16 -1.62
CA GLU A 217 -19.99 -6.01 -2.32
C GLU A 217 -18.61 -5.97 -1.63
N LEU A 218 -18.12 -7.16 -1.31
CA LEU A 218 -16.74 -7.38 -0.83
C LEU A 218 -15.95 -8.12 -1.92
N PHE A 219 -14.89 -7.52 -2.44
CA PHE A 219 -14.05 -8.15 -3.45
C PHE A 219 -12.59 -8.31 -3.01
N GLY A 220 -11.91 -9.31 -3.55
CA GLY A 220 -10.50 -9.57 -3.24
C GLY A 220 -10.24 -10.93 -2.61
N SER A 221 -9.27 -11.00 -1.70
CA SER A 221 -8.95 -12.23 -0.96
C SER A 221 -9.79 -12.39 0.31
N ILE A 222 -11.06 -12.02 0.23
CA ILE A 222 -12.07 -12.16 1.26
C ILE A 222 -13.18 -13.09 0.74
N LYS A 223 -13.68 -13.99 1.60
CA LYS A 223 -14.68 -15.00 1.23
C LYS A 223 -15.68 -15.15 2.36
N GLU A 224 -16.91 -15.55 2.02
CA GLU A 224 -17.94 -15.86 2.99
C GLU A 224 -17.47 -16.88 4.05
N SER A 225 -16.73 -17.90 3.63
CA SER A 225 -16.18 -18.92 4.53
C SER A 225 -15.28 -18.40 5.65
N HIS A 226 -14.76 -17.17 5.54
CA HIS A 226 -14.00 -16.53 6.61
C HIS A 226 -14.87 -16.09 7.80
N PHE A 227 -16.18 -16.01 7.60
CA PHE A 227 -17.17 -15.53 8.57
C PHE A 227 -18.02 -16.66 9.16
N LYS A 228 -17.43 -17.84 9.33
CA LYS A 228 -18.12 -18.99 9.94
C LYS A 228 -18.85 -18.60 11.21
N GLY A 229 -20.12 -19.01 11.34
CA GLY A 229 -21.00 -18.70 12.47
C GLY A 229 -21.70 -17.33 12.36
N ILE A 230 -21.53 -16.62 11.27
CA ILE A 230 -22.27 -15.40 10.95
C ILE A 230 -23.12 -15.68 9.69
N THR A 231 -24.41 -15.45 9.78
CA THR A 231 -25.30 -15.55 8.61
C THR A 231 -25.03 -14.36 7.69
N THR A 232 -24.67 -14.65 6.45
CA THR A 232 -24.49 -13.61 5.42
C THR A 232 -25.86 -13.21 4.88
N PRO A 233 -26.24 -11.94 4.92
CA PRO A 233 -27.49 -11.46 4.31
C PRO A 233 -27.46 -11.62 2.78
N ASN A 234 -28.63 -11.78 2.16
CA ASN A 234 -28.77 -12.00 0.70
C ASN A 234 -28.32 -10.81 -0.15
N ASN A 235 -28.26 -9.62 0.43
CA ASN A 235 -27.79 -8.37 -0.20
C ASN A 235 -26.26 -8.18 -0.15
N VAL A 236 -25.52 -9.16 0.40
CA VAL A 236 -24.05 -9.13 0.48
C VAL A 236 -23.46 -10.11 -0.52
N THR A 237 -22.60 -9.60 -1.39
CA THR A 237 -21.92 -10.38 -2.42
C THR A 237 -20.40 -10.43 -2.15
N PHE A 238 -19.81 -11.61 -2.35
CA PHE A 238 -18.35 -11.80 -2.31
C PHE A 238 -17.82 -12.06 -3.71
N THR A 239 -17.00 -11.15 -4.22
CA THR A 239 -16.40 -11.26 -5.55
C THR A 239 -14.91 -11.64 -5.44
N PRO A 240 -14.42 -12.58 -6.25
CA PRO A 240 -13.02 -12.97 -6.25
C PRO A 240 -12.06 -11.80 -6.48
N LYS A 241 -10.79 -12.01 -6.08
CA LYS A 241 -9.71 -11.07 -6.37
C LYS A 241 -9.62 -10.79 -7.87
N LEU A 242 -9.52 -9.51 -8.21
CA LEU A 242 -9.28 -9.09 -9.59
C LEU A 242 -7.97 -9.69 -10.11
N LYS A 243 -7.98 -10.20 -11.33
CA LYS A 243 -6.78 -10.68 -12.00
C LYS A 243 -5.87 -9.53 -12.41
N ASP A 244 -6.47 -8.41 -12.74
CA ASP A 244 -5.80 -7.18 -13.14
C ASP A 244 -5.99 -6.10 -12.05
N VAL A 245 -4.90 -5.72 -11.40
CA VAL A 245 -4.92 -4.70 -10.33
C VAL A 245 -5.14 -3.29 -10.86
N SER A 246 -4.88 -3.04 -12.15
CA SER A 246 -5.19 -1.75 -12.78
C SER A 246 -6.70 -1.46 -12.84
N LYS A 247 -7.52 -2.50 -12.72
CA LYS A 247 -8.99 -2.44 -12.71
C LYS A 247 -9.60 -2.21 -11.31
N VAL A 248 -8.78 -2.04 -10.27
CA VAL A 248 -9.28 -1.85 -8.91
C VAL A 248 -10.09 -0.56 -8.79
N MET A 249 -9.67 0.53 -9.42
CA MET A 249 -10.40 1.79 -9.37
C MET A 249 -11.74 1.71 -10.13
N GLU A 250 -11.76 1.08 -11.30
CA GLU A 250 -12.99 0.82 -12.05
C GLU A 250 -13.96 -0.05 -11.23
N LYS A 251 -13.42 -1.06 -10.53
CA LYS A 251 -14.24 -1.90 -9.65
C LYS A 251 -14.77 -1.12 -8.43
N ASN A 252 -13.96 -0.29 -7.80
CA ASN A 252 -14.41 0.57 -6.72
C ASN A 252 -15.49 1.56 -7.22
N ALA A 253 -15.39 2.04 -8.45
CA ALA A 253 -16.35 2.98 -9.05
C ALA A 253 -17.75 2.38 -9.27
N THR A 254 -17.92 1.05 -9.17
CA THR A 254 -19.26 0.43 -9.14
C THR A 254 -19.96 0.64 -7.79
N GLY A 255 -19.25 1.04 -6.74
CA GLY A 255 -19.82 1.32 -5.43
C GLY A 255 -20.17 2.80 -5.24
N PHE A 256 -21.35 3.07 -4.68
CA PHE A 256 -21.74 4.43 -4.28
C PHE A 256 -20.83 4.93 -3.14
N ALA A 257 -20.55 4.07 -2.17
CA ALA A 257 -19.70 4.38 -1.01
C ALA A 257 -18.73 3.25 -0.67
N THR A 258 -17.66 3.61 0.03
CA THR A 258 -16.75 2.68 0.71
C THR A 258 -16.39 3.21 2.09
N VAL A 259 -15.75 2.37 2.92
CA VAL A 259 -15.22 2.80 4.22
C VAL A 259 -13.78 2.33 4.39
N ILE A 260 -12.92 3.26 4.77
CA ILE A 260 -11.52 2.95 5.09
C ILE A 260 -11.44 2.50 6.54
N ILE A 261 -11.20 1.22 6.73
CA ILE A 261 -10.98 0.59 8.04
C ILE A 261 -9.50 0.23 8.19
N GLY A 262 -8.94 0.46 9.36
CA GLY A 262 -7.54 0.16 9.65
C GLY A 262 -7.36 -0.41 11.04
N ASP A 263 -6.15 -0.87 11.31
CA ASP A 263 -5.70 -1.16 12.65
C ASP A 263 -5.16 0.13 13.30
N SER A 264 -5.05 0.14 14.63
CA SER A 264 -4.53 1.29 15.40
C SER A 264 -3.12 1.77 14.97
N ASN A 265 -2.42 0.98 14.17
CA ASN A 265 -1.10 1.31 13.62
C ASN A 265 -1.14 2.41 12.54
N TYR A 266 -2.31 2.75 12.01
CA TYR A 266 -2.48 3.80 11.00
C TYR A 266 -2.72 5.19 11.62
N ASN A 267 -2.73 5.32 12.94
CA ASN A 267 -2.92 6.60 13.65
C ASN A 267 -1.82 7.65 13.38
N ASN A 268 -0.84 7.34 12.55
CA ASN A 268 0.35 8.17 12.28
C ASN A 268 0.28 8.94 10.95
N ASN A 269 -0.89 9.32 10.50
CA ASN A 269 -1.12 10.06 9.23
C ASN A 269 -0.73 9.28 7.96
N ILE A 270 -0.66 7.96 8.03
CA ILE A 270 -0.37 7.15 6.86
C ILE A 270 -1.65 7.00 6.04
N ILE A 271 -1.65 7.62 4.88
CA ILE A 271 -2.70 7.41 3.88
C ILE A 271 -2.45 6.05 3.22
N THR A 272 -3.45 5.19 3.21
CA THR A 272 -3.34 3.90 2.54
C THR A 272 -3.60 4.05 1.04
N LEU A 273 -2.97 3.18 0.23
CA LEU A 273 -3.24 3.14 -1.21
C LEU A 273 -4.74 3.01 -1.51
N ARG A 274 -5.46 2.21 -0.73
CA ARG A 274 -6.92 2.05 -0.87
C ARG A 274 -7.70 3.34 -0.70
N PHE A 275 -7.26 4.22 0.19
CA PHE A 275 -7.88 5.53 0.35
C PHE A 275 -7.77 6.34 -0.94
N ALA A 276 -6.55 6.44 -1.50
CA ALA A 276 -6.32 7.16 -2.75
C ALA A 276 -7.06 6.52 -3.94
N GLU A 277 -7.07 5.19 -4.05
CA GLU A 277 -7.86 4.45 -5.06
C GLU A 277 -9.36 4.77 -4.97
N SER A 278 -9.89 4.84 -3.77
CA SER A 278 -11.32 5.12 -3.56
C SER A 278 -11.69 6.55 -3.93
N LEU A 279 -10.82 7.52 -3.61
CA LEU A 279 -11.03 8.91 -4.02
C LEU A 279 -11.05 9.06 -5.54
N LEU A 280 -10.10 8.44 -6.24
CA LEU A 280 -10.03 8.46 -7.71
C LEU A 280 -11.20 7.73 -8.37
N SER A 281 -11.84 6.81 -7.66
CA SER A 281 -13.02 6.07 -8.15
C SER A 281 -14.33 6.84 -8.00
N ASN A 282 -14.30 8.09 -7.52
CA ASN A 282 -15.49 8.88 -7.21
C ASN A 282 -16.51 8.15 -6.29
N CYS A 283 -16.03 7.19 -5.51
CA CYS A 283 -16.79 6.50 -4.50
C CYS A 283 -16.78 7.34 -3.22
N VAL A 284 -17.92 7.59 -2.58
CA VAL A 284 -17.93 8.31 -1.28
C VAL A 284 -17.10 7.52 -0.28
N THR A 285 -15.98 8.09 0.14
CA THR A 285 -14.96 7.40 0.95
C THR A 285 -15.06 7.81 2.40
N PHE A 286 -15.82 7.06 3.17
CA PHE A 286 -15.91 7.24 4.61
C PHE A 286 -14.65 6.73 5.31
N ILE A 287 -14.38 7.28 6.49
CA ILE A 287 -13.24 6.89 7.34
C ILE A 287 -13.79 6.35 8.67
N ASP A 288 -13.36 5.14 9.04
CA ASP A 288 -13.60 4.60 10.37
C ASP A 288 -12.91 5.49 11.43
N ASP A 289 -13.62 5.90 12.47
CA ASP A 289 -13.11 6.75 13.55
C ASP A 289 -11.83 6.18 14.20
N ASP A 290 -11.70 4.85 14.26
CA ASP A 290 -10.47 4.21 14.76
C ASP A 290 -9.27 4.33 13.80
N PHE A 291 -9.52 4.57 12.51
CA PHE A 291 -8.46 4.77 11.52
C PHE A 291 -7.81 6.14 11.65
N ASP A 292 -8.61 7.18 11.84
CA ASP A 292 -8.16 8.56 12.00
C ASP A 292 -8.81 9.24 13.20
N ARG A 293 -8.41 8.85 14.41
CA ARG A 293 -9.00 9.34 15.68
C ARG A 293 -8.86 10.84 15.89
N GLN A 294 -7.92 11.48 15.20
CA GLN A 294 -7.67 12.92 15.32
C GLN A 294 -8.35 13.72 14.22
N HIS A 295 -9.11 13.05 13.35
CA HIS A 295 -9.80 13.64 12.21
C HIS A 295 -8.90 14.52 11.32
N LYS A 296 -7.67 14.08 11.09
CA LYS A 296 -6.67 14.84 10.33
C LYS A 296 -6.91 14.82 8.82
N VAL A 297 -7.52 13.76 8.30
CA VAL A 297 -7.79 13.63 6.86
C VAL A 297 -8.82 14.66 6.43
N TYR A 298 -9.91 14.80 7.21
CA TYR A 298 -10.98 15.77 6.98
C TYR A 298 -11.29 16.56 8.26
N PRO A 299 -10.42 17.51 8.68
CA PRO A 299 -10.48 18.10 10.02
C PRO A 299 -11.78 18.86 10.33
N ASN A 300 -12.45 19.37 9.32
CA ASN A 300 -13.64 20.18 9.47
C ASN A 300 -14.93 19.52 8.94
N ILE A 301 -14.89 18.20 8.66
CA ILE A 301 -16.00 17.50 8.01
C ILE A 301 -16.32 16.20 8.77
N PRO A 302 -16.94 16.31 9.96
CA PRO A 302 -17.28 15.14 10.78
C PRO A 302 -18.18 14.12 10.08
N PHE A 303 -18.91 14.56 9.05
CA PHE A 303 -19.76 13.67 8.27
C PHE A 303 -18.99 12.54 7.58
N MET A 304 -17.74 12.77 7.22
CA MET A 304 -16.89 11.76 6.56
C MET A 304 -16.41 10.63 7.49
N TYR A 305 -16.56 10.79 8.80
CA TYR A 305 -16.15 9.78 9.78
C TYR A 305 -17.34 8.93 10.21
N VAL A 306 -17.11 7.63 10.37
CA VAL A 306 -18.15 6.67 10.79
C VAL A 306 -17.68 5.88 12.01
N LYS A 307 -18.59 5.71 12.98
CA LYS A 307 -18.32 5.03 14.25
C LYS A 307 -18.59 3.52 14.18
N ASN A 308 -19.55 3.13 13.38
CA ASN A 308 -20.01 1.75 13.21
C ASN A 308 -20.82 1.61 11.91
N GLY A 309 -21.29 0.39 11.64
CA GLY A 309 -22.03 0.09 10.43
C GLY A 309 -23.39 0.79 10.33
N ASP A 310 -24.09 1.02 11.46
CA ASP A 310 -25.39 1.70 11.45
C ASP A 310 -25.23 3.18 11.09
N ASP A 311 -24.19 3.82 11.60
CA ASP A 311 -23.86 5.20 11.25
C ASP A 311 -23.49 5.32 9.75
N LEU A 312 -22.71 4.34 9.22
CA LEU A 312 -22.38 4.27 7.81
C LEU A 312 -23.62 4.12 6.93
N GLU A 313 -24.49 3.16 7.23
CA GLU A 313 -25.72 2.90 6.47
C GLU A 313 -26.64 4.13 6.48
N ARG A 314 -26.83 4.75 7.63
CA ARG A 314 -27.60 5.98 7.76
C ARG A 314 -27.05 7.11 6.88
N LYS A 315 -25.74 7.29 6.84
CA LYS A 315 -25.09 8.31 6.01
C LYS A 315 -25.19 8.00 4.51
N ILE A 316 -25.07 6.75 4.10
CA ILE A 316 -25.29 6.32 2.70
C ILE A 316 -26.73 6.65 2.29
N LYS A 317 -27.74 6.23 3.08
CA LYS A 317 -29.15 6.52 2.80
C LYS A 317 -29.43 8.03 2.73
N TYR A 318 -28.82 8.80 3.64
CA TYR A 318 -28.95 10.24 3.64
C TYR A 318 -28.40 10.88 2.36
N LEU A 319 -27.20 10.48 1.91
CA LEU A 319 -26.60 10.99 0.67
C LEU A 319 -27.42 10.62 -0.57
N LYS A 320 -27.95 9.40 -0.64
CA LYS A 320 -28.82 8.96 -1.75
C LYS A 320 -30.11 9.77 -1.81
N SER A 321 -30.66 10.17 -0.67
CA SER A 321 -31.85 11.02 -0.57
C SER A 321 -31.55 12.51 -0.77
N ASN A 322 -30.28 12.92 -0.76
CA ASN A 322 -29.84 14.31 -0.84
C ASN A 322 -28.75 14.52 -1.90
N PRO A 323 -29.08 14.44 -3.22
CA PRO A 323 -28.08 14.50 -4.29
C PRO A 323 -27.24 15.77 -4.28
N LYS A 324 -27.80 16.90 -3.85
CA LYS A 324 -27.04 18.17 -3.71
C LYS A 324 -25.93 18.04 -2.67
N PHE A 325 -26.22 17.44 -1.52
CA PHE A 325 -25.21 17.24 -0.49
C PHE A 325 -24.20 16.17 -0.89
N HIS A 326 -24.64 15.10 -1.59
CA HIS A 326 -23.73 14.12 -2.17
C HIS A 326 -22.69 14.79 -3.10
N LYS A 327 -23.12 15.71 -3.97
CA LYS A 327 -22.22 16.48 -4.82
C LYS A 327 -21.18 17.28 -4.02
N VAL A 328 -21.62 17.93 -2.93
CA VAL A 328 -20.70 18.67 -2.05
C VAL A 328 -19.65 17.73 -1.42
N ILE A 329 -20.05 16.52 -1.01
CA ILE A 329 -19.10 15.54 -0.47
C ILE A 329 -18.07 15.09 -1.51
N LEU A 330 -18.49 14.87 -2.77
CA LEU A 330 -17.55 14.55 -3.84
C LEU A 330 -16.60 15.72 -4.16
N GLU A 331 -17.08 16.96 -4.14
CA GLU A 331 -16.24 18.15 -4.30
C GLU A 331 -15.18 18.26 -3.20
N VAL A 332 -15.53 17.92 -1.95
CA VAL A 332 -14.58 17.83 -0.85
C VAL A 332 -13.51 16.76 -1.09
N GLN A 333 -13.90 15.60 -1.62
CA GLN A 333 -12.95 14.54 -1.96
C GLN A 333 -12.04 14.94 -3.11
N HIS A 334 -12.58 15.58 -4.16
CA HIS A 334 -11.77 16.09 -5.27
C HIS A 334 -10.75 17.12 -4.78
N LYS A 335 -11.19 18.07 -3.94
CA LYS A 335 -10.28 19.03 -3.33
C LYS A 335 -9.16 18.33 -2.53
N LYS A 336 -9.50 17.25 -1.80
CA LYS A 336 -8.50 16.46 -1.07
C LYS A 336 -7.48 15.80 -2.00
N VAL A 337 -7.92 15.29 -3.15
CA VAL A 337 -7.02 14.76 -4.18
C VAL A 337 -6.07 15.84 -4.70
N GLU A 338 -6.59 17.04 -5.02
CA GLU A 338 -5.75 18.14 -5.48
C GLU A 338 -4.74 18.60 -4.41
N GLU A 339 -5.17 18.75 -3.15
CA GLU A 339 -4.26 19.02 -2.03
C GLU A 339 -3.12 17.98 -1.93
N MET A 340 -3.44 16.68 -2.11
CA MET A 340 -2.45 15.62 -2.11
C MET A 340 -1.54 15.67 -3.35
N ARG A 341 -2.07 16.03 -4.52
CA ARG A 341 -1.27 16.24 -5.74
C ARG A 341 -0.31 17.43 -5.60
N GLU A 342 -0.73 18.50 -4.90
CA GLU A 342 0.11 19.66 -4.59
C GLU A 342 1.33 19.30 -3.72
N ASN A 343 1.27 18.24 -2.92
CA ASN A 343 2.44 17.70 -2.21
C ASN A 343 3.56 17.29 -3.17
N ASN A 344 3.25 17.12 -4.44
CA ASN A 344 4.20 16.80 -5.51
C ASN A 344 5.08 15.57 -5.19
N PHE A 345 4.42 14.44 -4.96
CA PHE A 345 5.09 13.16 -4.69
C PHE A 345 6.27 12.88 -5.65
N PRO A 346 6.17 13.12 -6.98
CA PRO A 346 7.30 12.91 -7.90
C PRO A 346 8.55 13.69 -7.49
N LYS A 347 8.37 14.96 -7.12
CA LYS A 347 9.48 15.83 -6.67
C LYS A 347 10.01 15.37 -5.31
N LEU A 348 9.13 15.10 -4.35
CA LEU A 348 9.53 14.64 -3.01
C LEU A 348 10.33 13.34 -3.08
N LEU A 349 9.90 12.38 -3.93
CA LEU A 349 10.64 11.14 -4.14
C LEU A 349 12.02 11.41 -4.78
N SER A 350 12.07 12.24 -5.81
CA SER A 350 13.33 12.60 -6.46
C SER A 350 14.29 13.29 -5.50
N ASP A 351 13.82 14.28 -4.72
CA ASP A 351 14.61 14.98 -3.73
C ASP A 351 15.09 14.05 -2.60
N ALA A 352 14.24 13.09 -2.22
CA ALA A 352 14.59 12.10 -1.22
C ALA A 352 15.67 11.10 -1.69
N LEU A 353 15.94 11.03 -2.97
CA LEU A 353 17.02 10.23 -3.54
C LEU A 353 18.34 11.01 -3.71
N ILE A 354 18.39 12.28 -3.42
CA ILE A 354 19.62 13.10 -3.44
C ILE A 354 20.41 12.90 -2.14
#